data_344f6d098213307963f1f03d92a7303f
#
_entry.id   344f6d098213307963f1f03d92a7303f
#
_cell.length_a   1.000
_cell.length_b   1.000
_cell.length_c   1.000
_cell.angle_alpha   90.00
_cell.angle_beta   90.00
_cell.angle_gamma   90.00
#
_symmetry.space_group_name_H-M   'P 1'
#
loop_
_entity.id
_entity.type
_entity.pdbx_description
1 polymer ?
#
loop_
_entity_poly.entity_id
_entity_poly.type
_entity_poly.pdbx_seq_one_letter_code
_entity_poly.pdbx_strand_id
1 'polypeptide(L)'
;MRYIKNIVAAGALMLAALAGVAPAIAATQSAVTVANLNMRAGPGTAFPVVHVLPVHAGVTIYGCNAGTSWCDVGFGRERGWVSASYLHVVYGGRPVVVTAELVPFIGLTVVTFNQTYWNVHYHGRPWHGHWHQYSRFAAGGCGDRGCAGVAVGPRRVAVGGCKGGKCKGVIVRRTPNGPVVRKRAVSRP
;
A
#
# COMPACT_ATOMS: atom_id res chain seq x y z
N MET A 1 67.49 -28.72 29.08
CA MET A 1 67.77 -29.02 27.67
C MET A 1 66.45 -29.44 27.00
N ARG A 2 66.09 -28.78 25.88
CA ARG A 2 64.97 -29.18 25.02
C ARG A 2 63.57 -29.24 25.70
N TYR A 3 62.78 -28.25 25.52
CA TYR A 3 61.32 -28.25 25.20
C TYR A 3 60.72 -26.87 25.46
N ILE A 4 61.20 -25.86 24.73
CA ILE A 4 60.47 -24.58 24.61
C ILE A 4 60.56 -24.18 23.14
N LYS A 5 59.80 -24.81 22.32
CA LYS A 5 59.47 -24.38 20.95
C LYS A 5 58.08 -24.93 20.63
N ASN A 6 57.17 -24.08 20.19
CA ASN A 6 55.84 -24.36 19.61
C ASN A 6 54.65 -23.98 20.48
N ILE A 7 54.58 -22.73 20.94
CA ILE A 7 53.30 -22.09 21.29
C ILE A 7 53.35 -20.65 20.79
N VAL A 8 53.44 -20.45 19.49
CA VAL A 8 53.15 -19.17 18.83
C VAL A 8 52.65 -19.49 17.43
N ALA A 9 51.38 -19.87 17.29
CA ALA A 9 50.68 -19.88 16.00
C ALA A 9 49.23 -20.34 16.17
N ALA A 10 48.42 -19.64 16.93
CA ALA A 10 46.95 -19.82 16.90
C ALA A 10 46.23 -18.60 17.45
N GLY A 11 46.54 -17.42 16.95
CA GLY A 11 45.95 -16.18 17.43
C GLY A 11 45.65 -15.16 16.34
N ALA A 12 45.33 -15.61 15.14
CA ALA A 12 45.01 -14.68 14.05
C ALA A 12 44.07 -15.38 13.10
N LEU A 13 42.76 -15.25 13.29
CA LEU A 13 41.70 -15.41 12.26
C LEU A 13 40.30 -15.47 12.92
N MET A 14 39.93 -14.42 13.64
CA MET A 14 38.51 -14.15 14.01
C MET A 14 38.21 -12.66 13.82
N LEU A 15 38.54 -12.08 12.66
CA LEU A 15 37.99 -10.85 12.15
C LEU A 15 37.17 -11.21 10.91
N ALA A 16 36.09 -11.93 11.10
CA ALA A 16 35.17 -12.25 10.03
C ALA A 16 33.87 -11.49 10.22
N ALA A 17 33.65 -10.52 9.32
CA ALA A 17 32.37 -10.15 8.75
C ALA A 17 31.29 -9.65 9.72
N LEU A 18 31.44 -8.45 10.24
CA LEU A 18 30.32 -7.54 10.38
C LEU A 18 29.89 -7.10 8.96
N ALA A 19 29.24 -7.99 8.23
CA ALA A 19 28.50 -7.63 7.03
C ALA A 19 27.39 -6.68 7.47
N GLY A 20 27.63 -5.38 7.35
CA GLY A 20 26.65 -4.35 7.62
C GLY A 20 25.43 -4.60 6.73
N VAL A 21 24.30 -4.95 7.33
CA VAL A 21 23.01 -4.93 6.65
C VAL A 21 22.73 -3.48 6.33
N ALA A 22 23.05 -3.05 5.11
CA ALA A 22 22.68 -1.74 4.62
C ALA A 22 21.13 -1.64 4.67
N PRO A 23 20.56 -0.59 5.27
CA PRO A 23 19.12 -0.40 5.24
C PRO A 23 18.68 -0.29 3.77
N ALA A 24 17.73 -1.13 3.36
CA ALA A 24 17.12 -1.03 2.04
C ALA A 24 16.35 0.31 2.00
N ILE A 25 16.93 1.30 1.31
CA ILE A 25 16.26 2.57 1.06
C ILE A 25 15.13 2.27 0.07
N ALA A 26 13.89 2.45 0.49
CA ALA A 26 12.74 2.33 -0.40
C ALA A 26 12.91 3.35 -1.54
N ALA A 27 12.97 2.88 -2.77
CA ALA A 27 13.09 3.75 -3.92
C ALA A 27 11.80 4.55 -4.12
N THR A 28 11.94 5.83 -4.39
CA THR A 28 10.84 6.68 -4.82
C THR A 28 10.88 6.86 -6.32
N GLN A 29 9.72 7.05 -6.95
CA GLN A 29 9.62 7.24 -8.39
C GLN A 29 8.90 8.56 -8.71
N SER A 30 9.45 9.30 -9.68
CA SER A 30 8.75 10.46 -10.25
C SER A 30 7.69 9.98 -11.22
N ALA A 31 6.51 10.58 -11.13
CA ALA A 31 5.40 10.30 -12.03
C ALA A 31 4.66 11.58 -12.39
N VAL A 32 3.84 11.50 -13.43
CA VAL A 32 2.92 12.56 -13.83
C VAL A 32 1.50 12.03 -13.87
N THR A 33 0.55 12.89 -13.53
CA THR A 33 -0.88 12.59 -13.63
C THR A 33 -1.36 12.73 -15.06
N VAL A 34 -2.24 11.85 -15.53
CA VAL A 34 -2.79 11.91 -16.90
C VAL A 34 -4.18 12.54 -16.96
N ALA A 35 -4.76 12.88 -15.82
CA ALA A 35 -6.04 13.55 -15.72
C ALA A 35 -6.09 14.40 -14.44
N ASN A 36 -7.08 15.27 -14.33
CA ASN A 36 -7.42 15.87 -13.03
C ASN A 36 -7.93 14.78 -12.10
N LEU A 37 -7.29 14.63 -10.93
CA LEU A 37 -7.70 13.58 -9.99
C LEU A 37 -7.58 13.98 -8.53
N ASN A 38 -8.40 13.34 -7.72
CA ASN A 38 -8.38 13.53 -6.28
C ASN A 38 -7.25 12.73 -5.64
N MET A 39 -6.33 13.41 -4.99
CA MET A 39 -5.42 12.82 -4.00
C MET A 39 -6.16 12.67 -2.67
N ARG A 40 -6.25 11.46 -2.15
CA ARG A 40 -7.09 11.13 -1.01
C ARG A 40 -6.27 10.70 0.20
N ALA A 41 -6.88 10.77 1.37
CA ALA A 41 -6.26 10.39 2.64
C ALA A 41 -6.07 8.88 2.83
N GLY A 42 -6.46 8.06 1.85
CA GLY A 42 -6.30 6.61 1.90
C GLY A 42 -6.60 5.96 0.55
N PRO A 43 -6.28 4.66 0.40
CA PRO A 43 -6.38 3.93 -0.86
C PRO A 43 -7.83 3.56 -1.22
N GLY A 44 -8.62 4.55 -1.60
CA GLY A 44 -10.02 4.34 -2.00
C GLY A 44 -10.82 5.62 -2.12
N THR A 45 -11.90 5.58 -2.89
CA THR A 45 -12.78 6.74 -3.15
C THR A 45 -13.60 7.17 -1.94
N ALA A 46 -13.72 6.34 -0.91
CA ALA A 46 -14.41 6.65 0.34
C ALA A 46 -13.61 7.55 1.29
N PHE A 47 -12.30 7.71 1.04
CA PHE A 47 -11.44 8.56 1.86
C PHE A 47 -11.58 10.04 1.49
N PRO A 48 -11.38 10.95 2.46
CA PRO A 48 -11.41 12.38 2.22
C PRO A 48 -10.40 12.80 1.15
N VAL A 49 -10.75 13.84 0.40
CA VAL A 49 -9.83 14.47 -0.55
C VAL A 49 -8.85 15.35 0.23
N VAL A 50 -7.57 15.12 0.02
CA VAL A 50 -6.46 15.94 0.56
C VAL A 50 -6.18 17.10 -0.38
N HIS A 51 -6.11 16.80 -1.69
CA HIS A 51 -5.80 17.75 -2.75
C HIS A 51 -6.44 17.32 -4.07
N VAL A 52 -6.69 18.26 -4.96
CA VAL A 52 -7.09 17.98 -6.35
C VAL A 52 -5.88 18.24 -7.24
N LEU A 53 -5.31 17.19 -7.80
CA LEU A 53 -4.17 17.27 -8.69
C LEU A 53 -4.64 17.65 -10.10
N PRO A 54 -4.04 18.65 -10.76
CA PRO A 54 -4.31 18.90 -12.17
C PRO A 54 -3.71 17.81 -13.07
N VAL A 55 -4.16 17.74 -14.29
CA VAL A 55 -3.49 16.95 -15.34
C VAL A 55 -2.04 17.41 -15.49
N HIS A 56 -1.14 16.47 -15.76
CA HIS A 56 0.32 16.68 -15.88
C HIS A 56 0.99 17.18 -14.59
N ALA A 57 0.36 17.05 -13.44
CA ALA A 57 1.02 17.32 -12.16
C ALA A 57 2.17 16.33 -11.94
N GLY A 58 3.36 16.84 -11.64
CA GLY A 58 4.49 16.03 -11.20
C GLY A 58 4.29 15.60 -9.74
N VAL A 59 4.37 14.31 -9.48
CA VAL A 59 4.24 13.73 -8.15
C VAL A 59 5.39 12.76 -7.87
N THR A 60 5.69 12.56 -6.60
CA THR A 60 6.63 11.51 -6.16
C THR A 60 5.83 10.32 -5.63
N ILE A 61 6.03 9.14 -6.21
CA ILE A 61 5.45 7.88 -5.70
C ILE A 61 6.38 7.30 -4.65
N TYR A 62 5.86 7.00 -3.47
CA TYR A 62 6.59 6.33 -2.37
C TYR A 62 6.36 4.82 -2.35
N GLY A 63 5.30 4.37 -2.97
CA GLY A 63 4.91 2.98 -3.11
C GLY A 63 3.43 2.85 -3.39
N CYS A 64 2.96 1.62 -3.54
CA CYS A 64 1.55 1.36 -3.83
C CYS A 64 0.98 0.35 -2.83
N ASN A 65 -0.35 0.23 -2.73
CA ASN A 65 -0.96 -0.84 -1.97
C ASN A 65 -0.68 -2.21 -2.62
N ALA A 66 -0.88 -3.29 -1.88
CA ALA A 66 -0.53 -4.65 -2.32
C ALA A 66 -1.14 -5.08 -3.68
N GLY A 67 -2.22 -4.43 -4.12
CA GLY A 67 -2.84 -4.70 -5.42
C GLY A 67 -2.52 -3.66 -6.49
N THR A 68 -1.62 -2.73 -6.21
CA THR A 68 -1.20 -1.62 -7.10
C THR A 68 -2.38 -0.84 -7.70
N SER A 69 -3.53 -0.86 -7.05
CA SER A 69 -4.70 -0.07 -7.49
C SER A 69 -4.63 1.38 -7.03
N TRP A 70 -3.91 1.64 -5.92
CA TRP A 70 -3.68 2.95 -5.33
C TRP A 70 -2.22 3.10 -4.95
N CYS A 71 -1.63 4.25 -5.28
CA CYS A 71 -0.26 4.59 -4.91
C CYS A 71 -0.24 5.78 -3.97
N ASP A 72 0.64 5.69 -2.99
CA ASP A 72 0.97 6.73 -2.03
C ASP A 72 1.91 7.74 -2.69
N VAL A 73 1.46 8.97 -2.83
CA VAL A 73 2.19 10.03 -3.53
C VAL A 73 2.36 11.29 -2.70
N GLY A 74 3.42 12.03 -3.00
CA GLY A 74 3.65 13.38 -2.52
C GLY A 74 3.43 14.41 -3.63
N PHE A 75 2.77 15.50 -3.28
CA PHE A 75 2.62 16.69 -4.11
C PHE A 75 2.85 17.94 -3.26
N GLY A 76 3.93 18.65 -3.56
CA GLY A 76 4.39 19.74 -2.69
C GLY A 76 4.70 19.23 -1.27
N ARG A 77 4.01 19.77 -0.27
CA ARG A 77 4.14 19.33 1.14
C ARG A 77 3.09 18.33 1.57
N GLU A 78 2.20 17.95 0.67
CA GLU A 78 1.07 17.07 0.98
C GLU A 78 1.37 15.64 0.58
N ARG A 79 0.80 14.70 1.30
CA ARG A 79 0.88 13.27 1.08
C ARG A 79 -0.52 12.69 0.94
N GLY A 80 -0.69 11.74 0.04
CA GLY A 80 -1.99 11.09 -0.14
C GLY A 80 -1.94 9.97 -1.16
N TRP A 81 -3.10 9.42 -1.43
CA TRP A 81 -3.29 8.26 -2.29
C TRP A 81 -4.02 8.64 -3.57
N VAL A 82 -3.49 8.18 -4.70
CA VAL A 82 -4.12 8.33 -6.02
C VAL A 82 -4.26 6.98 -6.69
N SER A 83 -5.22 6.85 -7.60
CA SER A 83 -5.37 5.63 -8.39
C SER A 83 -4.17 5.46 -9.34
N ALA A 84 -3.53 4.30 -9.28
CA ALA A 84 -2.34 3.97 -10.07
C ALA A 84 -2.57 4.09 -11.58
N SER A 85 -3.79 3.81 -12.05
CA SER A 85 -4.18 3.91 -13.47
C SER A 85 -4.09 5.31 -14.06
N TYR A 86 -3.98 6.35 -13.22
CA TYR A 86 -3.80 7.73 -13.65
C TYR A 86 -2.37 8.26 -13.45
N LEU A 87 -1.43 7.38 -13.14
CA LEU A 87 -0.02 7.74 -12.97
C LEU A 87 0.80 7.17 -14.12
N HIS A 88 1.56 8.02 -14.79
CA HIS A 88 2.59 7.62 -15.74
C HIS A 88 3.98 7.85 -15.16
N VAL A 89 4.81 6.83 -15.23
CA VAL A 89 6.25 6.88 -14.94
C VAL A 89 7.04 6.71 -16.23
N VAL A 90 8.28 7.17 -16.26
CA VAL A 90 9.17 6.91 -17.40
C VAL A 90 9.89 5.59 -17.15
N TYR A 91 9.68 4.62 -18.03
CA TYR A 91 10.36 3.33 -18.00
C TYR A 91 10.83 2.98 -19.42
N GLY A 92 12.12 2.66 -19.57
CA GLY A 92 12.72 2.44 -20.90
C GLY A 92 12.62 3.65 -21.83
N GLY A 93 12.65 4.89 -21.28
CA GLY A 93 12.53 6.13 -22.04
C GLY A 93 11.11 6.48 -22.53
N ARG A 94 10.09 5.73 -22.08
CA ARG A 94 8.69 5.93 -22.49
C ARG A 94 7.77 6.11 -21.27
N PRO A 95 6.73 6.94 -21.37
CA PRO A 95 5.71 7.03 -20.34
C PRO A 95 4.85 5.76 -20.34
N VAL A 96 4.76 5.11 -19.18
CA VAL A 96 3.97 3.90 -18.98
C VAL A 96 3.10 4.03 -17.73
N VAL A 97 1.92 3.42 -17.76
CA VAL A 97 1.02 3.37 -16.60
C VAL A 97 1.63 2.51 -15.49
N VAL A 98 1.46 2.90 -14.23
CA VAL A 98 1.87 2.10 -13.09
C VAL A 98 0.95 0.89 -12.94
N THR A 99 1.50 -0.31 -13.15
CA THR A 99 0.81 -1.59 -12.99
C THR A 99 1.53 -2.49 -11.98
N ALA A 100 0.86 -3.54 -11.53
CA ALA A 100 1.44 -4.49 -10.56
C ALA A 100 2.69 -5.19 -11.13
N GLU A 101 2.70 -5.46 -12.42
CA GLU A 101 3.82 -6.08 -13.14
C GLU A 101 5.02 -5.13 -13.23
N LEU A 102 4.77 -3.82 -13.34
CA LEU A 102 5.83 -2.82 -13.48
C LEU A 102 6.50 -2.49 -12.14
N VAL A 103 5.76 -2.55 -11.03
CA VAL A 103 6.22 -2.15 -9.69
C VAL A 103 7.59 -2.73 -9.29
N PRO A 104 7.88 -4.04 -9.47
CA PRO A 104 9.19 -4.59 -9.15
C PRO A 104 10.33 -4.01 -9.97
N PHE A 105 10.09 -3.69 -11.25
CA PHE A 105 11.12 -3.19 -12.16
C PHE A 105 11.46 -1.71 -11.94
N ILE A 106 10.56 -0.95 -11.33
CA ILE A 106 10.79 0.46 -10.98
C ILE A 106 11.14 0.65 -9.50
N GLY A 107 11.34 -0.46 -8.76
CA GLY A 107 11.80 -0.44 -7.37
C GLY A 107 10.80 0.12 -6.36
N LEU A 108 9.53 0.22 -6.71
CA LEU A 108 8.49 0.65 -5.77
C LEU A 108 8.17 -0.45 -4.77
N THR A 109 7.92 -0.06 -3.54
CA THR A 109 7.55 -0.95 -2.43
C THR A 109 6.06 -0.96 -2.17
N VAL A 110 5.61 -1.96 -1.41
CA VAL A 110 4.25 -2.00 -0.89
C VAL A 110 4.15 -1.10 0.34
N VAL A 111 3.24 -0.14 0.29
CA VAL A 111 2.92 0.72 1.43
C VAL A 111 1.68 0.18 2.15
N THR A 112 1.83 -0.06 3.45
CA THR A 112 0.73 -0.48 4.30
C THR A 112 -0.02 0.74 4.83
N PHE A 113 -1.29 0.88 4.44
CA PHE A 113 -2.16 1.90 4.99
C PHE A 113 -2.78 1.41 6.30
N ASN A 114 -2.48 2.11 7.39
CA ASN A 114 -2.95 1.80 8.75
C ASN A 114 -3.14 3.09 9.57
N GLN A 115 -3.52 2.94 10.84
CA GLN A 115 -3.73 4.08 11.73
C GLN A 115 -2.45 4.89 11.99
N THR A 116 -1.29 4.24 12.02
CA THR A 116 -0.01 4.93 12.19
C THR A 116 0.26 5.84 10.99
N TYR A 117 0.08 5.32 9.76
CA TYR A 117 0.17 6.12 8.55
C TYR A 117 -0.77 7.33 8.59
N TRP A 118 -2.04 7.09 8.97
CA TRP A 118 -3.05 8.14 9.10
C TRP A 118 -2.64 9.22 10.09
N ASN A 119 -2.17 8.84 11.26
CA ASN A 119 -1.76 9.78 12.30
C ASN A 119 -0.54 10.61 11.88
N VAL A 120 0.43 9.99 11.21
CA VAL A 120 1.67 10.66 10.77
C VAL A 120 1.37 11.72 9.69
N HIS A 121 0.53 11.38 8.72
CA HIS A 121 0.37 12.24 7.52
C HIS A 121 -0.81 13.20 7.59
N TYR A 122 -1.78 12.97 8.48
CA TYR A 122 -3.03 13.73 8.47
C TYR A 122 -3.38 14.39 9.80
N HIS A 123 -2.43 14.44 10.73
CA HIS A 123 -2.60 15.18 11.99
C HIS A 123 -3.01 16.64 11.70
N GLY A 124 -3.99 17.16 12.43
CA GLY A 124 -4.50 18.52 12.26
C GLY A 124 -5.53 18.71 11.14
N ARG A 125 -5.83 17.68 10.34
CA ARG A 125 -6.93 17.75 9.36
C ARG A 125 -8.29 17.61 10.05
N PRO A 126 -9.35 18.32 9.60
CA PRO A 126 -10.67 18.30 10.25
C PRO A 126 -11.27 16.90 10.42
N TRP A 127 -10.94 15.99 9.52
CA TRP A 127 -11.43 14.62 9.50
C TRP A 127 -10.48 13.62 10.19
N HIS A 128 -9.33 14.05 10.72
CA HIS A 128 -8.33 13.17 11.35
C HIS A 128 -8.91 12.31 12.47
N GLY A 129 -9.72 12.89 13.35
CA GLY A 129 -10.37 12.17 14.46
C GLY A 129 -11.37 11.06 14.04
N HIS A 130 -11.71 10.98 12.76
CA HIS A 130 -12.70 10.03 12.25
C HIS A 130 -12.10 8.73 11.70
N TRP A 131 -10.90 8.31 12.19
CA TRP A 131 -10.24 7.08 11.75
C TRP A 131 -11.17 5.87 11.71
N HIS A 132 -11.97 5.65 12.76
CA HIS A 132 -12.91 4.51 12.82
C HIS A 132 -13.98 4.51 11.70
N GLN A 133 -14.30 5.68 11.16
CA GLN A 133 -15.20 5.79 10.03
C GLN A 133 -14.53 5.30 8.75
N TYR A 134 -13.23 5.59 8.57
CA TYR A 134 -12.48 5.32 7.33
C TYR A 134 -11.74 3.99 7.35
N SER A 135 -11.27 3.51 8.51
CA SER A 135 -10.51 2.26 8.64
C SER A 135 -11.23 1.02 8.09
N ARG A 136 -12.56 1.03 8.11
CA ARG A 136 -13.38 -0.05 7.52
C ARG A 136 -13.23 -0.19 6.01
N PHE A 137 -12.68 0.81 5.32
CA PHE A 137 -12.41 0.78 3.88
C PHE A 137 -10.95 0.42 3.57
N ALA A 138 -10.09 0.40 4.58
CA ALA A 138 -8.66 0.11 4.44
C ALA A 138 -8.33 -1.38 4.35
N ALA A 139 -9.25 -2.25 4.79
CA ALA A 139 -9.04 -3.68 4.80
C ALA A 139 -9.47 -4.32 3.47
N GLY A 140 -8.64 -4.20 2.46
CA GLY A 140 -8.83 -4.87 1.17
C GLY A 140 -7.51 -4.96 0.42
N GLY A 141 -7.24 -6.10 -0.18
CA GLY A 141 -6.05 -6.35 -0.98
C GLY A 141 -6.40 -7.14 -2.25
N CYS A 142 -5.67 -6.88 -3.32
CA CYS A 142 -5.69 -7.66 -4.54
C CYS A 142 -4.33 -8.32 -4.72
N GLY A 143 -4.32 -9.56 -5.17
CA GLY A 143 -3.14 -10.32 -5.53
C GLY A 143 -3.44 -11.19 -6.75
N ASP A 144 -2.49 -12.03 -7.16
CA ASP A 144 -2.60 -12.90 -8.35
C ASP A 144 -3.84 -13.81 -8.33
N ARG A 145 -4.38 -14.09 -7.15
CA ARG A 145 -5.58 -14.90 -6.94
C ARG A 145 -6.89 -14.12 -6.92
N GLY A 146 -6.85 -12.82 -7.12
CA GLY A 146 -8.00 -11.91 -7.12
C GLY A 146 -7.98 -10.91 -5.97
N CYS A 147 -9.07 -10.18 -5.82
CA CYS A 147 -9.24 -9.18 -4.77
C CYS A 147 -10.14 -9.72 -3.66
N ALA A 148 -9.73 -9.52 -2.41
CA ALA A 148 -10.54 -9.82 -1.24
C ALA A 148 -10.60 -8.61 -0.31
N GLY A 149 -11.73 -8.38 0.32
CA GLY A 149 -11.90 -7.27 1.24
C GLY A 149 -12.85 -7.61 2.39
N VAL A 150 -12.58 -6.97 3.53
CA VAL A 150 -13.43 -7.02 4.70
C VAL A 150 -13.86 -5.60 5.03
N ALA A 151 -15.15 -5.35 5.05
CA ALA A 151 -15.71 -4.09 5.52
C ALA A 151 -16.39 -4.31 6.88
N VAL A 152 -15.90 -3.67 7.92
CA VAL A 152 -16.45 -3.75 9.27
C VAL A 152 -17.14 -2.44 9.63
N GLY A 153 -18.41 -2.51 9.98
CA GLY A 153 -19.18 -1.37 10.47
C GLY A 153 -19.85 -1.68 11.81
N PRO A 154 -20.43 -0.68 12.50
CA PRO A 154 -20.97 -0.84 13.85
C PRO A 154 -22.02 -1.96 13.97
N ARG A 155 -22.79 -2.19 12.92
CA ARG A 155 -23.86 -3.20 12.92
C ARG A 155 -23.75 -4.21 11.77
N ARG A 156 -22.64 -4.22 11.01
CA ARG A 156 -22.45 -5.14 9.88
C ARG A 156 -20.98 -5.44 9.62
N VAL A 157 -20.72 -6.66 9.22
CA VAL A 157 -19.45 -7.08 8.64
C VAL A 157 -19.75 -7.59 7.23
N ALA A 158 -19.01 -7.16 6.26
CA ALA A 158 -19.06 -7.68 4.90
C ALA A 158 -17.68 -8.22 4.53
N VAL A 159 -17.64 -9.45 4.04
CA VAL A 159 -16.44 -10.09 3.50
C VAL A 159 -16.74 -10.47 2.07
N GLY A 160 -15.86 -10.15 1.16
CA GLY A 160 -16.05 -10.49 -0.24
C GLY A 160 -14.76 -10.47 -1.03
N GLY A 161 -14.81 -11.11 -2.18
CA GLY A 161 -13.69 -11.15 -3.11
C GLY A 161 -14.15 -11.39 -4.54
N CYS A 162 -13.31 -10.99 -5.49
CA CYS A 162 -13.53 -11.15 -6.92
C CYS A 162 -12.34 -11.89 -7.54
N LYS A 163 -12.63 -12.82 -8.44
CA LYS A 163 -11.64 -13.53 -9.26
C LYS A 163 -12.23 -13.79 -10.63
N GLY A 164 -11.52 -13.44 -11.71
CA GLY A 164 -11.97 -13.72 -13.09
C GLY A 164 -13.37 -13.16 -13.39
N GLY A 165 -13.67 -11.92 -13.01
CA GLY A 165 -14.96 -11.28 -13.24
C GLY A 165 -16.10 -11.76 -12.32
N LYS A 166 -15.88 -12.77 -11.49
CA LYS A 166 -16.87 -13.32 -10.55
C LYS A 166 -16.58 -12.82 -9.14
N CYS A 167 -17.56 -12.14 -8.52
CA CYS A 167 -17.47 -11.63 -7.16
C CYS A 167 -18.42 -12.41 -6.25
N LYS A 168 -17.93 -12.82 -5.08
CA LYS A 168 -18.74 -13.44 -4.03
C LYS A 168 -18.55 -12.66 -2.73
N GLY A 169 -19.62 -12.46 -1.97
CA GLY A 169 -19.54 -11.76 -0.70
C GLY A 169 -20.59 -12.26 0.29
N VAL A 170 -20.26 -12.11 1.55
CA VAL A 170 -21.14 -12.41 2.69
C VAL A 170 -21.27 -11.13 3.51
N ILE A 171 -22.49 -10.73 3.83
CA ILE A 171 -22.80 -9.63 4.71
C ILE A 171 -23.48 -10.20 5.95
N VAL A 172 -22.89 -9.99 7.09
CA VAL A 172 -23.48 -10.31 8.41
C VAL A 172 -23.94 -9.01 9.05
N ARG A 173 -25.22 -8.89 9.34
CA ARG A 173 -25.79 -7.76 10.11
C ARG A 173 -26.14 -8.22 11.50
N ARG A 174 -25.76 -7.44 12.50
CA ARG A 174 -26.25 -7.60 13.87
C ARG A 174 -27.60 -6.89 13.98
N THR A 175 -28.62 -7.64 14.34
CA THR A 175 -29.98 -7.11 14.65
C THR A 175 -30.33 -7.43 16.09
N PRO A 176 -31.33 -6.76 16.68
CA PRO A 176 -31.79 -7.09 18.06
C PRO A 176 -32.22 -8.56 18.20
N ASN A 177 -32.68 -9.17 17.11
CA ASN A 177 -33.15 -10.56 17.05
C ASN A 177 -32.06 -11.54 16.61
N GLY A 178 -30.77 -11.15 16.66
CA GLY A 178 -29.63 -11.99 16.27
C GLY A 178 -28.99 -11.61 14.94
N PRO A 179 -27.93 -12.31 14.55
CA PRO A 179 -27.20 -12.00 13.31
C PRO A 179 -27.96 -12.50 12.06
N VAL A 180 -28.12 -11.62 11.08
CA VAL A 180 -28.68 -11.95 9.76
C VAL A 180 -27.53 -12.04 8.74
N VAL A 181 -27.41 -13.19 8.09
CA VAL A 181 -26.38 -13.47 7.06
C VAL A 181 -26.99 -13.38 5.68
N ARG A 182 -26.43 -12.53 4.81
CA ARG A 182 -26.78 -12.44 3.39
C ARG A 182 -25.57 -12.78 2.53
N LYS A 183 -25.72 -13.77 1.65
CA LYS A 183 -24.72 -14.10 0.62
C LYS A 183 -25.10 -13.38 -0.67
N ARG A 184 -24.14 -12.79 -1.36
CA ARG A 184 -24.29 -12.23 -2.70
C ARG A 184 -23.21 -12.78 -3.62
N ALA A 185 -23.61 -13.13 -4.84
CA ALA A 185 -22.71 -13.44 -5.94
C ALA A 185 -23.12 -12.56 -7.12
N VAL A 186 -22.13 -11.91 -7.76
CA VAL A 186 -22.31 -11.10 -8.96
C VAL A 186 -21.26 -11.56 -9.96
N SER A 187 -21.69 -11.93 -11.15
CA SER A 187 -20.80 -12.12 -12.30
C SER A 187 -20.93 -10.89 -13.20
N ARG A 188 -19.80 -10.28 -13.57
CA ARG A 188 -19.76 -9.34 -14.69
C ARG A 188 -19.47 -10.14 -15.96
N PRO A 189 -20.19 -9.87 -17.04
CA PRO A 189 -19.87 -10.44 -18.35
C PRO A 189 -18.49 -10.05 -18.82
#